data_29c0423cf5a7e08d906326fbcca212eb
#
_entry.id   29c0423cf5a7e08d906326fbcca212eb
#
_cell.length_a   1.000
_cell.length_b   1.000
_cell.length_c   1.000
_cell.angle_alpha   90.00
_cell.angle_beta   90.00
_cell.angle_gamma   90.00
#
_symmetry.space_group_name_H-M   'P 1'
#
loop_
_entity.id
_entity.type
_entity.pdbx_description
1 polymer ?
#
loop_
_entity_poly.entity_id
_entity_poly.type
_entity_poly.pdbx_seq_one_letter_code
_entity_poly.pdbx_strand_id
1 'polypeptide(L)'
;MSGLIQRDNLAGLIPEPVSREIFQGVVEQSAVLKYGRRLPNMTSKTQSINVLDMLPMAYWVEGDTGYKETSSQAWEKKRLFAEELAVIIPSPEAVLDDSNYDIWGEVKPRIVEAMGRRIDEAILFGIGRPSTWRHGIVKTAKDAGNFVKAHAGTSADPEDVFGDIMGVGGVIAKAEESGYMPTGVMAAVQMRAKLRGLTDTTGQPIFVSSMQSKTPYMLDGMEMCFPMNGSWDPEEALMIVGDFHQLVYSIRQDVTYKVLTEATIVDPASRSVVYSLAQQDMVALRAVIRLGWEIPNPISAYRDTLTNFSPFAVYLPATSD
;
A
#
# COMPACT_ATOMS: atom_id res chain seq x y z
N MET A 1 45.94 10.61 29.54
CA MET A 1 44.75 11.41 29.28
C MET A 1 43.98 10.65 28.21
N SER A 2 43.00 9.87 28.63
CA SER A 2 42.16 9.11 27.70
C SER A 2 41.12 10.05 27.08
N GLY A 3 41.28 10.34 25.82
CA GLY A 3 40.25 11.06 25.06
C GLY A 3 39.04 10.18 24.89
N LEU A 4 38.06 10.32 25.75
CA LEU A 4 36.72 9.81 25.54
C LEU A 4 36.13 10.50 24.30
N ILE A 5 35.94 9.74 23.25
CA ILE A 5 35.15 10.19 22.10
C ILE A 5 33.71 10.34 22.62
N GLN A 6 33.29 11.59 22.83
CA GLN A 6 31.93 11.88 23.32
C GLN A 6 30.90 11.55 22.23
N ARG A 7 29.76 11.05 22.68
CA ARG A 7 28.57 10.64 21.86
C ARG A 7 28.11 11.70 20.86
N ASP A 8 28.38 12.98 21.12
CA ASP A 8 27.96 14.10 20.26
C ASP A 8 28.70 14.13 18.90
N ASN A 9 29.86 13.49 18.78
CA ASN A 9 30.57 13.45 17.50
C ASN A 9 30.05 12.39 16.53
N LEU A 10 29.27 11.42 16.99
CA LEU A 10 28.67 10.37 16.14
C LEU A 10 27.23 10.73 15.71
N ALA A 11 26.55 11.60 16.43
CA ALA A 11 25.23 12.11 16.05
C ALA A 11 25.30 12.99 14.77
N GLY A 12 26.47 13.53 14.45
CA GLY A 12 26.69 14.34 13.25
C GLY A 12 26.92 13.55 11.95
N LEU A 13 26.98 12.21 12.01
CA LEU A 13 27.27 11.37 10.83
C LEU A 13 26.02 11.04 9.98
N ILE A 14 24.84 11.33 10.49
CA ILE A 14 23.60 11.21 9.72
C ILE A 14 22.92 12.58 9.71
N PRO A 15 23.18 13.45 8.73
CA PRO A 15 22.56 14.77 8.64
C PRO A 15 21.05 14.64 8.45
N GLU A 16 20.26 15.54 9.04
CA GLU A 16 18.79 15.61 8.86
C GLU A 16 18.33 15.59 7.38
N PRO A 17 19.09 16.16 6.39
CA PRO A 17 18.72 16.06 4.98
C PRO A 17 18.66 14.62 4.45
N VAL A 18 19.46 13.71 4.97
CA VAL A 18 19.50 12.29 4.54
C VAL A 18 18.21 11.57 4.93
N SER A 19 17.60 11.91 6.08
CA SER A 19 16.34 11.27 6.49
C SER A 19 15.18 11.67 5.57
N ARG A 20 15.15 12.89 5.04
CA ARG A 20 14.14 13.35 4.08
C ARG A 20 14.28 12.67 2.73
N GLU A 21 15.46 12.54 2.21
CA GLU A 21 15.73 11.84 0.95
C GLU A 21 15.31 10.37 1.04
N ILE A 22 15.62 9.71 2.14
CA ILE A 22 15.28 8.31 2.33
C ILE A 22 13.76 8.13 2.51
N PHE A 23 13.09 9.05 3.19
CA PHE A 23 11.63 9.04 3.29
C PHE A 23 10.95 9.14 1.92
N GLN A 24 11.41 10.04 1.04
CA GLN A 24 10.94 10.12 -0.33
C GLN A 24 11.22 8.81 -1.09
N GLY A 25 12.36 8.20 -0.88
CA GLY A 25 12.71 6.91 -1.44
C GLY A 25 11.75 5.80 -1.02
N VAL A 26 11.32 5.74 0.25
CA VAL A 26 10.30 4.76 0.71
C VAL A 26 8.97 4.97 0.01
N VAL A 27 8.54 6.22 -0.16
CA VAL A 27 7.29 6.54 -0.89
C VAL A 27 7.39 6.17 -2.35
N GLU A 28 8.52 6.43 -3.00
CA GLU A 28 8.76 6.06 -4.39
C GLU A 28 8.84 4.55 -4.61
N GLN A 29 9.39 3.80 -3.65
CA GLN A 29 9.52 2.34 -3.73
C GLN A 29 8.23 1.61 -3.37
N SER A 30 7.33 2.22 -2.60
CA SER A 30 6.01 1.68 -2.28
C SER A 30 5.00 2.14 -3.34
N ALA A 31 4.47 1.18 -4.11
CA ALA A 31 3.45 1.45 -5.10
C ALA A 31 2.15 1.95 -4.45
N VAL A 32 1.78 1.40 -3.31
CA VAL A 32 0.56 1.76 -2.59
C VAL A 32 0.60 3.19 -2.05
N LEU A 33 1.72 3.60 -1.46
CA LEU A 33 1.86 4.95 -0.93
C LEU A 33 1.92 6.02 -2.03
N LYS A 34 2.35 5.65 -3.24
CA LYS A 34 2.35 6.54 -4.41
C LYS A 34 0.93 6.93 -4.84
N TYR A 35 0.00 5.97 -4.82
CA TYR A 35 -1.39 6.19 -5.24
C TYR A 35 -2.30 6.63 -4.10
N GLY A 36 -1.98 6.26 -2.86
CA GLY A 36 -2.75 6.59 -1.68
C GLY A 36 -2.69 8.08 -1.32
N ARG A 37 -3.77 8.56 -0.70
CA ARG A 37 -3.87 9.94 -0.22
C ARG A 37 -3.13 10.12 1.10
N ARG A 38 -2.11 10.96 1.11
CA ARG A 38 -1.39 11.32 2.32
C ARG A 38 -2.18 12.34 3.16
N LEU A 39 -2.36 12.04 4.44
CA LEU A 39 -2.88 12.96 5.44
C LEU A 39 -1.74 13.73 6.13
N PRO A 40 -2.04 14.83 6.86
CA PRO A 40 -1.06 15.48 7.73
C PRO A 40 -0.42 14.49 8.70
N ASN A 41 0.83 14.75 9.08
CA ASN A 41 1.58 13.86 9.97
C ASN A 41 0.89 13.70 11.34
N MET A 42 0.93 12.48 11.87
CA MET A 42 0.34 12.16 13.17
C MET A 42 1.21 12.70 14.30
N THR A 43 0.57 13.35 15.26
CA THR A 43 1.22 13.81 16.51
C THR A 43 1.17 12.76 17.62
N SER A 44 0.22 11.82 17.55
CA SER A 44 0.02 10.75 18.53
C SER A 44 -0.01 9.38 17.88
N LYS A 45 -0.02 8.30 18.66
CA LYS A 45 -0.12 6.92 18.16
C LYS A 45 -1.42 6.67 17.38
N THR A 46 -2.49 7.38 17.74
CA THR A 46 -3.81 7.27 17.11
C THR A 46 -4.26 8.61 16.58
N GLN A 47 -4.84 8.62 15.39
CA GLN A 47 -5.48 9.77 14.77
C GLN A 47 -6.92 9.41 14.39
N SER A 48 -7.88 10.26 14.77
CA SER A 48 -9.28 10.06 14.38
C SER A 48 -9.58 10.81 13.09
N ILE A 49 -10.32 10.16 12.20
CA ILE A 49 -10.90 10.75 11.00
C ILE A 49 -12.41 10.74 11.17
N ASN A 50 -13.05 11.89 10.98
CA ASN A 50 -14.50 11.97 10.91
C ASN A 50 -14.95 11.53 9.52
N VAL A 51 -15.83 10.55 9.47
CA VAL A 51 -16.38 9.99 8.24
C VAL A 51 -17.88 10.22 8.26
N LEU A 52 -18.44 10.61 7.13
CA LEU A 52 -19.88 10.82 6.99
C LEU A 52 -20.60 9.47 7.09
N ASP A 53 -21.56 9.38 8.02
CA ASP A 53 -22.31 8.17 8.34
C ASP A 53 -23.79 8.27 7.93
N MET A 54 -24.34 9.48 7.87
CA MET A 54 -25.71 9.72 7.44
C MET A 54 -25.81 11.00 6.61
N LEU A 55 -26.47 10.90 5.47
CA LEU A 55 -26.76 12.04 4.60
C LEU A 55 -28.08 12.71 4.98
N PRO A 56 -28.15 14.04 4.93
CA PRO A 56 -29.42 14.73 5.06
C PRO A 56 -30.31 14.41 3.85
N MET A 57 -31.58 14.21 4.11
CA MET A 57 -32.61 14.05 3.06
C MET A 57 -33.34 15.36 2.81
N ALA A 58 -33.58 15.68 1.55
CA ALA A 58 -34.39 16.82 1.13
C ALA A 58 -35.76 16.34 0.71
N TYR A 59 -36.77 17.10 1.07
CA TYR A 59 -38.16 16.81 0.77
C TYR A 59 -38.80 17.91 -0.05
N TRP A 60 -39.66 17.56 -0.96
CA TRP A 60 -40.51 18.52 -1.68
C TRP A 60 -41.68 18.91 -0.78
N VAL A 61 -41.93 20.21 -0.67
CA VAL A 61 -43.04 20.77 0.10
C VAL A 61 -44.19 21.08 -0.85
N GLU A 62 -45.36 20.54 -0.58
CA GLU A 62 -46.55 20.80 -1.38
C GLU A 62 -47.26 22.07 -0.91
N GLY A 63 -47.46 23.00 -1.83
CA GLY A 63 -48.20 24.26 -1.61
C GLY A 63 -47.45 25.27 -0.74
N ASP A 64 -48.03 26.46 -0.59
CA ASP A 64 -47.39 27.60 0.10
C ASP A 64 -47.34 27.43 1.63
N THR A 65 -48.11 26.52 2.21
CA THR A 65 -48.27 26.29 3.64
C THR A 65 -47.80 24.91 4.11
N GLY A 66 -47.19 24.12 3.23
CA GLY A 66 -46.71 22.77 3.54
C GLY A 66 -45.64 22.75 4.66
N TYR A 67 -45.67 21.73 5.52
CA TYR A 67 -44.71 21.55 6.58
C TYR A 67 -43.36 21.15 6.02
N LYS A 68 -42.29 21.75 6.55
CA LYS A 68 -40.88 21.38 6.25
C LYS A 68 -40.44 20.32 7.23
N GLU A 69 -40.02 19.17 6.68
CA GLU A 69 -39.51 18.09 7.50
C GLU A 69 -38.07 18.34 7.94
N THR A 70 -37.71 17.80 9.10
CA THR A 70 -36.37 17.89 9.62
C THR A 70 -35.56 16.68 9.17
N SER A 71 -34.34 16.90 8.74
CA SER A 71 -33.36 15.86 8.41
C SER A 71 -32.16 15.93 9.36
N SER A 72 -31.55 14.80 9.63
CA SER A 72 -30.35 14.69 10.48
C SER A 72 -29.14 14.27 9.65
N GLN A 73 -27.95 14.64 10.13
CA GLN A 73 -26.68 14.22 9.58
C GLN A 73 -25.84 13.63 10.72
N ALA A 74 -25.20 12.50 10.48
CA ALA A 74 -24.35 11.84 11.47
C ALA A 74 -22.91 11.65 10.93
N TRP A 75 -22.00 11.59 11.89
CA TRP A 75 -20.57 11.39 11.61
C TRP A 75 -20.04 10.25 12.46
N GLU A 76 -19.33 9.32 11.83
CA GLU A 76 -18.60 8.26 12.50
C GLU A 76 -17.12 8.65 12.64
N LYS A 77 -16.47 8.18 13.71
CA LYS A 77 -15.03 8.35 13.92
C LYS A 77 -14.30 7.06 13.57
N LYS A 78 -13.54 7.07 12.49
CA LYS A 78 -12.55 6.02 12.20
C LYS A 78 -11.19 6.41 12.74
N ARG A 79 -10.40 5.43 13.15
CA ARG A 79 -9.11 5.66 13.79
C ARG A 79 -7.99 5.04 12.99
N LEU A 80 -6.96 5.85 12.68
CA LEU A 80 -5.68 5.37 12.20
C LEU A 80 -4.79 5.02 13.39
N PHE A 81 -4.11 3.91 13.30
CA PHE A 81 -3.11 3.48 14.27
C PHE A 81 -1.72 3.51 13.62
N ALA A 82 -0.82 4.33 14.19
CA ALA A 82 0.56 4.35 13.75
C ALA A 82 1.31 3.17 14.37
N GLU A 83 1.76 2.27 13.52
CA GLU A 83 2.57 1.12 13.90
C GLU A 83 4.01 1.30 13.42
N GLU A 84 4.92 0.61 14.08
CA GLU A 84 6.35 0.72 13.85
C GLU A 84 6.82 -0.41 12.93
N LEU A 85 7.49 -0.02 11.85
CA LEU A 85 8.25 -0.93 11.00
C LEU A 85 9.72 -0.65 11.21
N ALA A 86 10.47 -1.66 11.59
CA ALA A 86 11.89 -1.56 11.92
C ALA A 86 12.72 -2.64 11.21
N VAL A 87 13.95 -2.28 10.93
CA VAL A 87 14.97 -3.18 10.39
C VAL A 87 16.28 -2.93 11.12
N ILE A 88 17.01 -3.99 11.43
CA ILE A 88 18.36 -3.92 12.03
C ILE A 88 19.29 -4.76 11.16
N ILE A 89 20.38 -4.15 10.70
CA ILE A 89 21.39 -4.81 9.88
C ILE A 89 22.73 -4.75 10.64
N PRO A 90 23.19 -5.88 11.19
CA PRO A 90 24.52 -5.97 11.82
C PRO A 90 25.60 -6.13 10.76
N SER A 91 26.78 -5.52 10.97
CA SER A 91 27.97 -5.65 10.14
C SER A 91 29.19 -5.69 11.05
N PRO A 92 30.21 -6.53 10.76
CA PRO A 92 31.47 -6.48 11.46
C PRO A 92 32.18 -5.12 11.23
N GLU A 93 32.82 -4.56 12.26
CA GLU A 93 33.48 -3.27 12.17
C GLU A 93 34.71 -3.34 11.24
N ALA A 94 35.44 -4.45 11.27
CA ALA A 94 36.56 -4.71 10.37
C ALA A 94 36.17 -4.62 8.87
N VAL A 95 34.96 -5.05 8.51
CA VAL A 95 34.47 -4.97 7.12
C VAL A 95 34.20 -3.53 6.72
N LEU A 96 33.77 -2.69 7.66
CA LEU A 96 33.55 -1.26 7.42
C LEU A 96 34.85 -0.49 7.27
N ASP A 97 35.89 -0.85 8.08
CA ASP A 97 37.19 -0.21 8.07
C ASP A 97 38.05 -0.63 6.86
N ASP A 98 37.98 -1.90 6.48
CA ASP A 98 38.76 -2.44 5.35
C ASP A 98 38.11 -2.16 3.99
N SER A 99 36.86 -1.70 3.98
CA SER A 99 36.10 -1.45 2.74
C SER A 99 36.44 -0.08 2.17
N ASN A 100 36.88 -0.07 0.91
CA ASN A 100 37.01 1.16 0.13
C ASN A 100 35.64 1.72 -0.37
N TYR A 101 34.54 1.03 -0.05
CA TYR A 101 33.18 1.41 -0.45
C TYR A 101 32.41 1.92 0.76
N ASP A 102 31.54 2.91 0.51
CA ASP A 102 30.52 3.32 1.48
C ASP A 102 29.42 2.24 1.60
N ILE A 103 29.67 1.25 2.46
CA ILE A 103 28.72 0.15 2.71
C ILE A 103 27.36 0.69 3.13
N TRP A 104 27.34 1.73 3.94
CA TRP A 104 26.06 2.33 4.37
C TRP A 104 25.32 3.02 3.22
N GLY A 105 26.05 3.60 2.26
CA GLY A 105 25.46 4.15 1.03
C GLY A 105 24.77 3.08 0.18
N GLU A 106 25.31 1.88 0.11
CA GLU A 106 24.73 0.73 -0.60
C GLU A 106 23.58 0.07 0.17
N VAL A 107 23.67 0.02 1.49
CA VAL A 107 22.66 -0.64 2.33
C VAL A 107 21.39 0.19 2.49
N LYS A 108 21.48 1.52 2.58
CA LYS A 108 20.32 2.40 2.77
C LYS A 108 19.24 2.24 1.70
N PRO A 109 19.54 2.24 0.37
CA PRO A 109 18.52 2.01 -0.66
C PRO A 109 17.83 0.65 -0.53
N ARG A 110 18.57 -0.38 -0.12
CA ARG A 110 18.01 -1.73 0.10
C ARG A 110 17.08 -1.79 1.31
N ILE A 111 17.37 -1.03 2.35
CA ILE A 111 16.47 -0.87 3.51
C ILE A 111 15.16 -0.22 3.05
N VAL A 112 15.26 0.84 2.26
CA VAL A 112 14.09 1.56 1.71
C VAL A 112 13.21 0.63 0.88
N GLU A 113 13.81 -0.15 -0.01
CA GLU A 113 13.12 -1.14 -0.83
C GLU A 113 12.42 -2.20 0.03
N ALA A 114 13.12 -2.76 1.03
CA ALA A 114 12.57 -3.77 1.94
C ALA A 114 11.40 -3.23 2.78
N MET A 115 11.50 -1.98 3.25
CA MET A 115 10.42 -1.31 3.98
C MET A 115 9.21 -1.05 3.07
N GLY A 116 9.43 -0.53 1.86
CA GLY A 116 8.39 -0.30 0.86
C GLY A 116 7.65 -1.59 0.51
N ARG A 117 8.40 -2.66 0.24
CA ARG A 117 7.85 -3.99 0.02
C ARG A 117 6.94 -4.44 1.17
N ARG A 118 7.42 -4.33 2.41
CA ARG A 118 6.66 -4.79 3.59
C ARG A 118 5.41 -3.98 3.85
N ILE A 119 5.44 -2.68 3.55
CA ILE A 119 4.27 -1.80 3.61
C ILE A 119 3.22 -2.24 2.58
N ASP A 120 3.64 -2.47 1.33
CA ASP A 120 2.75 -2.91 0.26
C ASP A 120 2.13 -4.28 0.55
N GLU A 121 2.91 -5.27 1.01
CA GLU A 121 2.42 -6.59 1.42
C GLU A 121 1.36 -6.48 2.52
N ALA A 122 1.58 -5.61 3.53
CA ALA A 122 0.65 -5.44 4.64
C ALA A 122 -0.65 -4.74 4.23
N ILE A 123 -0.59 -3.75 3.34
CA ILE A 123 -1.75 -2.98 2.90
C ILE A 123 -2.56 -3.74 1.85
N LEU A 124 -1.91 -4.32 0.84
CA LEU A 124 -2.60 -5.03 -0.24
C LEU A 124 -3.15 -6.37 0.23
N PHE A 125 -2.29 -7.20 0.78
CA PHE A 125 -2.61 -8.61 1.09
C PHE A 125 -2.82 -8.87 2.59
N GLY A 126 -2.41 -7.95 3.46
CA GLY A 126 -2.47 -8.12 4.93
C GLY A 126 -1.40 -9.06 5.47
N ILE A 127 -0.35 -9.36 4.68
CA ILE A 127 0.74 -10.26 5.08
C ILE A 127 1.59 -9.57 6.16
N GLY A 128 1.65 -10.19 7.34
CA GLY A 128 2.41 -9.68 8.49
C GLY A 128 1.94 -8.31 9.00
N ARG A 129 0.69 -7.94 8.74
CA ARG A 129 0.09 -6.72 9.27
C ARG A 129 0.04 -6.74 10.80
N PRO A 130 0.20 -5.59 11.47
CA PRO A 130 -0.11 -5.46 12.89
C PRO A 130 -1.58 -5.77 13.18
N SER A 131 -1.89 -6.32 14.35
CA SER A 131 -3.27 -6.66 14.74
C SER A 131 -4.21 -5.45 14.84
N THR A 132 -3.66 -4.27 15.06
CA THR A 132 -4.38 -2.99 15.13
C THR A 132 -4.81 -2.46 13.76
N TRP A 133 -4.19 -2.92 12.67
CA TRP A 133 -4.57 -2.55 11.33
C TRP A 133 -5.72 -3.40 10.82
N ARG A 134 -6.56 -2.81 9.98
CA ARG A 134 -7.61 -3.53 9.27
C ARG A 134 -7.03 -4.59 8.34
N HIS A 135 -7.89 -5.45 7.82
CA HIS A 135 -7.52 -6.42 6.79
C HIS A 135 -7.02 -5.72 5.53
N GLY A 136 -6.15 -6.41 4.77
CA GLY A 136 -5.63 -5.92 3.50
C GLY A 136 -6.75 -5.63 2.49
N ILE A 137 -6.42 -4.86 1.45
CA ILE A 137 -7.36 -4.44 0.40
C ILE A 137 -8.01 -5.65 -0.26
N VAL A 138 -7.23 -6.68 -0.61
CA VAL A 138 -7.71 -7.91 -1.27
C VAL A 138 -8.77 -8.60 -0.42
N LYS A 139 -8.48 -8.80 0.88
CA LYS A 139 -9.46 -9.45 1.76
C LYS A 139 -10.71 -8.60 1.94
N THR A 140 -10.56 -7.28 2.09
CA THR A 140 -11.70 -6.37 2.25
C THR A 140 -12.60 -6.37 1.02
N ALA A 141 -12.02 -6.43 -0.18
CA ALA A 141 -12.78 -6.52 -1.43
C ALA A 141 -13.47 -7.90 -1.56
N LYS A 142 -12.78 -8.99 -1.21
CA LYS A 142 -13.39 -10.34 -1.18
C LYS A 142 -14.58 -10.39 -0.22
N ASP A 143 -14.44 -9.84 1.00
CA ASP A 143 -15.50 -9.83 2.02
C ASP A 143 -16.71 -8.96 1.57
N ALA A 144 -16.48 -7.93 0.76
CA ALA A 144 -17.54 -7.10 0.15
C ALA A 144 -18.18 -7.73 -1.10
N GLY A 145 -17.67 -8.86 -1.59
CA GLY A 145 -18.15 -9.47 -2.84
C GLY A 145 -17.63 -8.78 -4.11
N ASN A 146 -16.71 -7.84 -3.98
CA ASN A 146 -16.11 -7.09 -5.10
C ASN A 146 -14.94 -7.85 -5.70
N PHE A 147 -15.19 -9.00 -6.27
CA PHE A 147 -14.16 -9.76 -6.97
C PHE A 147 -14.72 -10.49 -8.18
N VAL A 148 -13.84 -10.75 -9.12
CA VAL A 148 -14.07 -11.61 -10.29
C VAL A 148 -12.97 -12.65 -10.29
N LYS A 149 -13.31 -13.91 -10.52
CA LYS A 149 -12.32 -14.98 -10.73
C LYS A 149 -11.99 -15.06 -12.21
N ALA A 150 -10.72 -15.21 -12.51
CA ALA A 150 -10.28 -15.42 -13.88
C ALA A 150 -10.96 -16.67 -14.45
N HIS A 151 -11.47 -16.55 -15.65
CA HIS A 151 -12.03 -17.69 -16.36
C HIS A 151 -10.89 -18.68 -16.68
N ALA A 152 -11.03 -19.89 -16.23
CA ALA A 152 -10.08 -20.96 -16.57
C ALA A 152 -10.33 -21.39 -18.01
N GLY A 153 -9.54 -20.88 -18.95
CA GLY A 153 -9.68 -21.23 -20.36
C GLY A 153 -9.53 -22.73 -20.58
N THR A 154 -10.48 -23.31 -21.32
CA THR A 154 -10.42 -24.66 -21.85
C THR A 154 -10.28 -24.61 -23.39
N SER A 155 -9.96 -25.74 -24.02
CA SER A 155 -9.91 -25.79 -25.51
C SER A 155 -11.24 -25.47 -26.17
N ALA A 156 -12.38 -25.64 -25.46
CA ALA A 156 -13.72 -25.35 -25.96
C ALA A 156 -14.21 -23.93 -25.57
N ASP A 157 -13.64 -23.35 -24.51
CA ASP A 157 -14.00 -22.04 -23.98
C ASP A 157 -12.71 -21.33 -23.57
N PRO A 158 -12.15 -20.46 -24.45
CA PRO A 158 -10.89 -19.79 -24.21
C PRO A 158 -11.01 -18.76 -23.06
N GLU A 159 -9.87 -18.44 -22.46
CA GLU A 159 -9.76 -17.44 -21.41
C GLU A 159 -10.29 -16.06 -21.90
N ASP A 160 -11.35 -15.53 -21.27
CA ASP A 160 -11.92 -14.22 -21.60
C ASP A 160 -11.44 -13.14 -20.63
N VAL A 161 -10.18 -12.76 -20.74
CA VAL A 161 -9.59 -11.70 -19.90
C VAL A 161 -10.25 -10.33 -20.15
N PHE A 162 -10.73 -10.08 -21.38
CA PHE A 162 -11.39 -8.82 -21.69
C PHE A 162 -12.76 -8.71 -21.00
N GLY A 163 -13.58 -9.75 -21.10
CA GLY A 163 -14.88 -9.82 -20.43
C GLY A 163 -14.74 -9.76 -18.91
N ASP A 164 -13.77 -10.46 -18.34
CA ASP A 164 -13.50 -10.46 -16.89
C ASP A 164 -13.09 -9.08 -16.37
N ILE A 165 -12.44 -8.25 -17.17
CA ILE A 165 -11.96 -6.92 -16.75
C ILE A 165 -12.96 -5.83 -17.14
N MET A 166 -13.37 -5.77 -18.42
CA MET A 166 -14.14 -4.67 -19.03
C MET A 166 -15.62 -5.00 -19.23
N GLY A 167 -16.01 -6.25 -19.04
CA GLY A 167 -17.40 -6.71 -19.23
C GLY A 167 -18.35 -6.13 -18.19
N VAL A 168 -19.67 -6.26 -18.46
CA VAL A 168 -20.74 -5.77 -17.57
C VAL A 168 -20.67 -6.37 -16.15
N GLY A 169 -20.11 -7.55 -15.97
CA GLY A 169 -19.85 -8.17 -14.68
C GLY A 169 -18.37 -8.17 -14.29
N GLY A 170 -17.54 -7.42 -15.03
CA GLY A 170 -16.11 -7.39 -14.87
C GLY A 170 -15.64 -6.67 -13.61
N VAL A 171 -14.32 -6.71 -13.37
CA VAL A 171 -13.70 -6.15 -12.15
C VAL A 171 -13.95 -4.65 -12.03
N ILE A 172 -13.90 -3.90 -13.14
CA ILE A 172 -14.15 -2.45 -13.15
C ILE A 172 -15.61 -2.20 -12.75
N ALA A 173 -16.56 -2.92 -13.37
CA ALA A 173 -17.98 -2.81 -13.05
C ALA A 173 -18.29 -3.11 -11.57
N LYS A 174 -17.57 -4.05 -10.94
CA LYS A 174 -17.72 -4.34 -9.49
C LYS A 174 -17.36 -3.17 -8.59
N ALA A 175 -16.31 -2.40 -8.94
CA ALA A 175 -15.97 -1.19 -8.21
C ALA A 175 -17.03 -0.09 -8.40
N GLU A 176 -17.57 0.05 -9.63
CA GLU A 176 -18.63 1.01 -9.97
C GLU A 176 -19.96 0.65 -9.31
N GLU A 177 -20.35 -0.63 -9.26
CA GLU A 177 -21.51 -1.13 -8.52
C GLU A 177 -21.46 -0.74 -7.03
N SER A 178 -20.26 -0.64 -6.46
CA SER A 178 -20.05 -0.13 -5.10
C SER A 178 -20.15 1.41 -5.01
N GLY A 179 -20.45 2.11 -6.10
CA GLY A 179 -20.63 3.56 -6.16
C GLY A 179 -19.32 4.34 -6.10
N TYR A 180 -18.21 3.75 -6.52
CA TYR A 180 -16.92 4.42 -6.64
C TYR A 180 -16.50 4.51 -8.10
N MET A 181 -15.90 5.64 -8.49
CA MET A 181 -15.20 5.76 -9.77
C MET A 181 -13.75 5.31 -9.55
N PRO A 182 -13.32 4.22 -10.19
CA PRO A 182 -11.94 3.77 -10.07
C PRO A 182 -10.96 4.84 -10.60
N THR A 183 -9.88 5.09 -9.86
CA THR A 183 -8.86 6.10 -10.22
C THR A 183 -7.55 5.48 -10.67
N GLY A 184 -7.37 4.18 -10.42
CA GLY A 184 -6.13 3.49 -10.80
C GLY A 184 -6.24 1.98 -10.74
N VAL A 185 -5.24 1.36 -11.31
CA VAL A 185 -5.12 -0.09 -11.42
C VAL A 185 -3.73 -0.52 -10.96
N MET A 186 -3.68 -1.50 -10.07
CA MET A 186 -2.45 -2.22 -9.75
C MET A 186 -2.58 -3.66 -10.22
N ALA A 187 -1.56 -4.19 -10.89
CA ALA A 187 -1.61 -5.53 -11.44
C ALA A 187 -0.27 -6.26 -11.32
N ALA A 188 -0.34 -7.59 -11.25
CA ALA A 188 0.82 -8.45 -11.38
C ALA A 188 1.53 -8.20 -12.73
N VAL A 189 2.86 -8.25 -12.73
CA VAL A 189 3.65 -8.07 -13.97
C VAL A 189 3.23 -9.07 -15.07
N GLN A 190 2.81 -10.27 -14.67
CA GLN A 190 2.32 -11.31 -15.58
C GLN A 190 1.06 -10.89 -16.35
N MET A 191 0.19 -10.06 -15.76
CA MET A 191 -1.00 -9.52 -16.44
C MET A 191 -0.66 -8.67 -17.65
N ARG A 192 0.53 -8.07 -17.67
CA ARG A 192 1.01 -7.29 -18.82
C ARG A 192 1.10 -8.15 -20.10
N ALA A 193 1.49 -9.42 -19.98
CA ALA A 193 1.54 -10.32 -21.12
C ALA A 193 0.13 -10.68 -21.61
N LYS A 194 -0.80 -10.96 -20.68
CA LYS A 194 -2.20 -11.25 -20.98
C LYS A 194 -2.88 -10.06 -21.68
N LEU A 195 -2.72 -8.84 -21.15
CA LEU A 195 -3.28 -7.63 -21.72
C LEU A 195 -2.76 -7.34 -23.14
N ARG A 196 -1.46 -7.54 -23.40
CA ARG A 196 -0.88 -7.37 -24.76
C ARG A 196 -1.37 -8.41 -25.76
N GLY A 197 -1.77 -9.57 -25.29
CA GLY A 197 -2.33 -10.64 -26.10
C GLY A 197 -3.79 -10.40 -26.52
N LEU A 198 -4.46 -9.40 -25.94
CA LEU A 198 -5.85 -9.08 -26.28
C LEU A 198 -5.94 -8.46 -27.68
N THR A 199 -6.70 -9.13 -28.54
CA THR A 199 -6.99 -8.67 -29.90
C THR A 199 -8.49 -8.61 -30.11
N ASP A 200 -8.94 -7.69 -30.98
CA ASP A 200 -10.31 -7.64 -31.42
C ASP A 200 -10.62 -8.78 -32.41
N THR A 201 -11.87 -8.85 -32.86
CA THR A 201 -12.32 -9.85 -33.87
C THR A 201 -11.59 -9.73 -35.21
N THR A 202 -10.91 -8.61 -35.47
CA THR A 202 -10.14 -8.34 -36.67
C THR A 202 -8.63 -8.63 -36.51
N GLY A 203 -8.22 -9.06 -35.30
CA GLY A 203 -6.83 -9.34 -34.96
C GLY A 203 -6.00 -8.11 -34.57
N GLN A 204 -6.64 -6.93 -34.38
CA GLN A 204 -5.94 -5.74 -33.94
C GLN A 204 -5.78 -5.75 -32.41
N PRO A 205 -4.60 -5.38 -31.88
CA PRO A 205 -4.39 -5.34 -30.45
C PRO A 205 -5.26 -4.24 -29.81
N ILE A 206 -6.04 -4.60 -28.79
CA ILE A 206 -6.91 -3.68 -28.03
C ILE A 206 -6.07 -2.88 -27.04
N PHE A 207 -5.10 -3.52 -26.40
CA PHE A 207 -4.19 -2.89 -25.45
C PHE A 207 -2.92 -2.43 -26.16
N VAL A 208 -2.90 -1.17 -26.58
CA VAL A 208 -1.79 -0.58 -27.34
C VAL A 208 -0.85 0.18 -26.42
N SER A 209 0.40 -0.26 -26.32
CA SER A 209 1.48 0.59 -25.78
C SER A 209 2.20 1.23 -26.97
N SER A 210 2.31 2.55 -27.00
CA SER A 210 3.08 3.26 -28.03
C SER A 210 4.55 2.84 -27.97
N MET A 211 5.09 2.34 -29.10
CA MET A 211 6.51 2.00 -29.21
C MET A 211 7.43 3.23 -29.29
N GLN A 212 6.87 4.41 -29.56
CA GLN A 212 7.63 5.64 -29.80
C GLN A 212 7.69 6.59 -28.60
N SER A 213 6.86 6.42 -27.59
CA SER A 213 6.85 7.27 -26.41
C SER A 213 6.78 6.44 -25.12
N LYS A 214 7.40 6.94 -24.06
CA LYS A 214 7.27 6.40 -22.70
C LYS A 214 5.88 6.75 -22.16
N THR A 215 4.83 6.20 -22.77
CA THR A 215 3.45 6.42 -22.32
C THR A 215 3.20 5.55 -21.10
N PRO A 216 2.65 6.06 -20.01
CA PRO A 216 2.22 5.24 -18.90
C PRO A 216 1.17 4.24 -19.39
N TYR A 217 1.17 3.04 -18.81
CA TYR A 217 0.13 2.06 -19.12
C TYR A 217 -1.20 2.59 -18.58
N MET A 218 -2.22 2.58 -19.45
CA MET A 218 -3.56 3.04 -19.10
C MET A 218 -4.57 1.95 -19.44
N LEU A 219 -5.53 1.76 -18.56
CA LEU A 219 -6.68 0.89 -18.76
C LEU A 219 -7.93 1.70 -18.47
N ASP A 220 -8.83 1.83 -19.46
CA ASP A 220 -10.04 2.65 -19.35
C ASP A 220 -9.77 4.08 -18.82
N GLY A 221 -8.70 4.71 -19.29
CA GLY A 221 -8.30 6.04 -18.84
C GLY A 221 -7.63 6.10 -17.46
N MET A 222 -7.54 4.98 -16.75
CA MET A 222 -6.87 4.87 -15.46
C MET A 222 -5.39 4.51 -15.60
N GLU A 223 -4.54 5.10 -14.78
CA GLU A 223 -3.12 4.74 -14.72
C GLU A 223 -2.93 3.33 -14.15
N MET A 224 -2.15 2.51 -14.85
CA MET A 224 -1.77 1.18 -14.37
C MET A 224 -0.37 1.17 -13.77
N CYS A 225 -0.25 0.54 -12.62
CA CYS A 225 1.02 0.26 -11.96
C CYS A 225 1.28 -1.25 -11.88
N PHE A 226 2.52 -1.61 -12.11
CA PHE A 226 3.01 -2.98 -11.90
C PHE A 226 4.07 -2.95 -10.80
N PRO A 227 3.72 -3.27 -9.55
CA PRO A 227 4.70 -3.31 -8.46
C PRO A 227 5.82 -4.30 -8.77
N MET A 228 7.06 -3.83 -8.80
CA MET A 228 8.24 -4.64 -9.08
C MET A 228 9.15 -4.83 -7.87
N ASN A 229 8.72 -4.34 -6.71
CA ASN A 229 9.45 -4.47 -5.45
C ASN A 229 9.31 -5.86 -4.78
N GLY A 230 8.66 -6.82 -5.46
CA GLY A 230 8.44 -8.17 -4.96
C GLY A 230 7.34 -8.28 -3.89
N SER A 231 6.51 -7.24 -3.70
CA SER A 231 5.39 -7.26 -2.75
C SER A 231 4.13 -7.93 -3.30
N TRP A 232 4.05 -8.12 -4.60
CA TRP A 232 2.84 -8.64 -5.24
C TRP A 232 2.77 -10.16 -5.15
N ASP A 233 1.62 -10.65 -4.66
CA ASP A 233 1.30 -12.07 -4.66
C ASP A 233 0.29 -12.40 -5.78
N PRO A 234 0.74 -13.03 -6.88
CA PRO A 234 -0.12 -13.35 -8.01
C PRO A 234 -1.09 -14.52 -7.73
N GLU A 235 -0.86 -15.30 -6.67
CA GLU A 235 -1.76 -16.39 -6.26
C GLU A 235 -2.97 -15.83 -5.50
N GLU A 236 -2.81 -14.70 -4.82
CA GLU A 236 -3.89 -14.02 -4.11
C GLU A 236 -4.67 -13.03 -4.98
N ALA A 237 -4.01 -12.34 -5.91
CA ALA A 237 -4.65 -11.41 -6.83
C ALA A 237 -3.84 -11.17 -8.09
N LEU A 238 -4.50 -11.17 -9.25
CA LEU A 238 -3.91 -10.80 -10.54
C LEU A 238 -3.93 -9.29 -10.76
N MET A 239 -5.02 -8.63 -10.34
CA MET A 239 -5.21 -7.19 -10.49
C MET A 239 -6.11 -6.64 -9.38
N ILE A 240 -5.87 -5.40 -9.00
CA ILE A 240 -6.69 -4.61 -8.08
C ILE A 240 -7.06 -3.32 -8.81
N VAL A 241 -8.35 -3.06 -8.90
CA VAL A 241 -8.92 -1.84 -9.49
C VAL A 241 -9.67 -1.09 -8.40
N GLY A 242 -9.61 0.23 -8.37
CA GLY A 242 -10.42 0.97 -7.43
C GLY A 242 -10.06 2.44 -7.28
N ASP A 243 -10.74 3.08 -6.35
CA ASP A 243 -10.49 4.48 -5.99
C ASP A 243 -9.40 4.58 -4.91
N PHE A 244 -8.16 4.78 -5.34
CA PHE A 244 -7.01 4.93 -4.45
C PHE A 244 -7.03 6.23 -3.62
N HIS A 245 -7.88 7.21 -3.95
CA HIS A 245 -8.07 8.39 -3.09
C HIS A 245 -8.76 8.04 -1.76
N GLN A 246 -9.47 6.91 -1.71
CA GLN A 246 -10.05 6.37 -0.48
C GLN A 246 -9.02 5.67 0.40
N LEU A 247 -7.85 5.33 -0.12
CA LEU A 247 -6.76 4.83 0.68
C LEU A 247 -6.03 6.01 1.32
N VAL A 248 -6.26 6.26 2.60
CA VAL A 248 -5.59 7.32 3.33
C VAL A 248 -4.50 6.78 4.23
N TYR A 249 -3.36 7.45 4.25
CA TYR A 249 -2.27 7.11 5.15
C TYR A 249 -1.69 8.36 5.81
N SER A 250 -1.13 8.17 6.97
CA SER A 250 -0.43 9.23 7.69
C SER A 250 0.83 8.70 8.33
N ILE A 251 1.84 9.54 8.39
CA ILE A 251 3.14 9.23 8.93
C ILE A 251 3.27 9.93 10.26
N ARG A 252 3.64 9.15 11.29
CA ARG A 252 3.93 9.69 12.59
C ARG A 252 5.39 10.08 12.74
N GLN A 253 6.27 9.23 12.23
CA GLN A 253 7.71 9.40 12.31
C GLN A 253 8.33 8.92 11.01
N ASP A 254 9.09 9.80 10.39
CA ASP A 254 9.89 9.47 9.21
C ASP A 254 10.98 8.45 9.54
N VAL A 255 11.59 7.89 8.49
CA VAL A 255 12.66 6.94 8.65
C VAL A 255 13.79 7.58 9.45
N THR A 256 14.06 7.00 10.60
CA THR A 256 15.17 7.39 11.46
C THR A 256 16.20 6.30 11.47
N TYR A 257 17.48 6.69 11.27
CA TYR A 257 18.61 5.80 11.32
C TYR A 257 19.36 5.99 12.62
N LYS A 258 19.76 4.87 13.22
CA LYS A 258 20.62 4.88 14.39
C LYS A 258 21.67 3.79 14.24
N VAL A 259 22.93 4.19 14.38
CA VAL A 259 24.05 3.28 14.50
C VAL A 259 24.12 2.78 15.94
N LEU A 260 24.18 1.47 16.11
CA LEU A 260 24.27 0.78 17.39
C LEU A 260 25.64 0.11 17.47
N THR A 261 26.39 0.40 18.53
CA THR A 261 27.73 -0.16 18.78
C THR A 261 27.77 -1.07 20.00
N GLU A 262 26.89 -0.84 20.97
CA GLU A 262 26.88 -1.53 22.27
C GLU A 262 25.55 -2.26 22.53
N ALA A 263 24.89 -2.79 21.49
CA ALA A 263 23.62 -3.44 21.64
C ALA A 263 23.76 -4.96 21.59
N THR A 264 22.83 -5.65 22.22
CA THR A 264 22.65 -7.09 22.09
C THR A 264 21.44 -7.34 21.19
N ILE A 265 21.63 -8.12 20.13
CA ILE A 265 20.57 -8.52 19.20
C ILE A 265 20.08 -9.90 19.60
N VAL A 266 18.78 -9.99 19.87
CA VAL A 266 18.10 -11.19 20.34
C VAL A 266 17.16 -11.68 19.24
N ASP A 267 17.12 -12.99 18.99
CA ASP A 267 16.12 -13.59 18.12
C ASP A 267 14.73 -13.48 18.75
N PRO A 268 13.75 -12.90 18.06
CA PRO A 268 12.39 -12.72 18.60
C PRO A 268 11.67 -14.04 18.93
N ALA A 269 11.98 -15.14 18.22
CA ALA A 269 11.31 -16.43 18.39
C ALA A 269 11.90 -17.22 19.57
N SER A 270 13.22 -17.41 19.58
CA SER A 270 13.93 -18.18 20.60
C SER A 270 14.31 -17.40 21.84
N ARG A 271 14.26 -16.04 21.77
CA ARG A 271 14.74 -15.12 22.81
C ARG A 271 16.23 -15.34 23.18
N SER A 272 16.98 -16.06 22.34
CA SER A 272 18.41 -16.24 22.53
C SER A 272 19.18 -15.06 21.94
N VAL A 273 20.34 -14.78 22.53
CA VAL A 273 21.28 -13.77 22.00
C VAL A 273 21.89 -14.30 20.72
N VAL A 274 21.68 -13.57 19.61
CA VAL A 274 22.27 -13.89 18.30
C VAL A 274 23.62 -13.19 18.14
N TYR A 275 23.63 -11.88 18.46
CA TYR A 275 24.83 -11.06 18.38
C TYR A 275 24.96 -10.18 19.64
N SER A 276 26.18 -10.11 20.18
CA SER A 276 26.58 -9.13 21.17
C SER A 276 27.56 -8.18 20.49
N LEU A 277 27.09 -6.99 20.07
CA LEU A 277 27.85 -6.10 19.21
C LEU A 277 29.20 -5.72 19.84
N ALA A 278 29.19 -5.39 21.14
CA ALA A 278 30.40 -5.01 21.86
C ALA A 278 31.41 -6.15 22.05
N GLN A 279 30.95 -7.42 22.09
CA GLN A 279 31.87 -8.58 22.30
C GLN A 279 32.38 -9.15 20.98
N GLN A 280 31.74 -8.84 19.88
CA GLN A 280 32.03 -9.38 18.54
C GLN A 280 32.58 -8.34 17.59
N ASP A 281 32.89 -7.13 18.10
CA ASP A 281 33.37 -5.99 17.31
C ASP A 281 32.48 -5.73 16.10
N MET A 282 31.17 -5.59 16.36
CA MET A 282 30.13 -5.37 15.35
C MET A 282 29.41 -4.03 15.54
N VAL A 283 28.98 -3.48 14.43
CA VAL A 283 28.13 -2.29 14.38
C VAL A 283 26.82 -2.67 13.69
N ALA A 284 25.69 -2.17 14.17
CA ALA A 284 24.40 -2.38 13.54
C ALA A 284 23.72 -1.07 13.13
N LEU A 285 23.18 -1.04 11.92
CA LEU A 285 22.32 0.06 11.46
C LEU A 285 20.85 -0.31 11.73
N ARG A 286 20.17 0.49 12.55
CA ARG A 286 18.75 0.38 12.79
C ARG A 286 18.01 1.46 12.03
N ALA A 287 17.05 1.07 11.21
CA ALA A 287 16.10 1.98 10.56
C ALA A 287 14.69 1.72 11.11
N VAL A 288 13.96 2.80 11.37
CA VAL A 288 12.59 2.74 11.93
C VAL A 288 11.72 3.78 11.24
N ILE A 289 10.52 3.35 10.82
CA ILE A 289 9.45 4.23 10.34
C ILE A 289 8.16 3.93 11.12
N ARG A 290 7.33 4.94 11.33
CA ARG A 290 6.01 4.78 11.95
C ARG A 290 4.94 5.39 11.07
N LEU A 291 4.01 4.58 10.61
CA LEU A 291 2.91 4.99 9.75
C LEU A 291 1.61 4.28 10.13
N GLY A 292 0.49 4.87 9.74
CA GLY A 292 -0.84 4.27 9.83
C GLY A 292 -1.61 4.49 8.55
N TRP A 293 -2.54 3.60 8.24
CA TRP A 293 -3.40 3.70 7.08
C TRP A 293 -4.83 3.27 7.41
N GLU A 294 -5.79 3.74 6.61
CA GLU A 294 -7.21 3.38 6.74
C GLU A 294 -7.93 3.63 5.41
N ILE A 295 -9.08 2.99 5.23
CA ILE A 295 -10.05 3.30 4.18
C ILE A 295 -11.27 3.90 4.86
N PRO A 296 -11.51 5.21 4.78
CA PRO A 296 -12.62 5.89 5.43
C PRO A 296 -13.96 5.33 5.01
N ASN A 297 -14.13 5.03 3.70
CA ASN A 297 -15.33 4.49 3.10
C ASN A 297 -16.61 5.27 3.52
N PRO A 298 -16.70 6.58 3.19
CA PRO A 298 -17.85 7.40 3.56
C PRO A 298 -19.12 6.97 2.84
N ILE A 299 -20.27 7.19 3.45
CA ILE A 299 -21.56 7.06 2.79
C ILE A 299 -21.70 8.10 1.67
N SER A 300 -22.31 7.71 0.58
CA SER A 300 -22.63 8.59 -0.55
C SER A 300 -24.12 8.43 -0.93
N ALA A 301 -24.61 9.31 -1.81
CA ALA A 301 -25.99 9.23 -2.30
C ALA A 301 -26.32 7.89 -3.02
N TYR A 302 -25.30 7.19 -3.52
CA TYR A 302 -25.45 5.85 -4.11
C TYR A 302 -25.43 4.72 -3.07
N ARG A 303 -25.12 5.04 -1.80
CA ARG A 303 -24.93 4.06 -0.72
C ARG A 303 -25.41 4.64 0.59
N ASP A 304 -26.52 4.13 1.04
CA ASP A 304 -27.16 4.51 2.28
C ASP A 304 -26.77 3.63 3.49
N THR A 305 -26.00 2.57 3.24
CA THR A 305 -25.53 1.63 4.27
C THR A 305 -24.01 1.46 4.26
N LEU A 306 -23.42 1.29 5.45
CA LEU A 306 -21.98 1.10 5.63
C LEU A 306 -21.51 -0.34 5.41
N THR A 307 -22.43 -1.29 5.22
CA THR A 307 -22.11 -2.71 5.19
C THR A 307 -21.81 -3.22 3.79
N ASN A 308 -20.75 -4.02 3.67
CA ASN A 308 -20.37 -4.78 2.47
C ASN A 308 -19.97 -3.98 1.24
N PHE A 309 -19.39 -2.79 1.40
CA PHE A 309 -18.87 -2.02 0.29
C PHE A 309 -17.34 -1.85 0.41
N SER A 310 -16.68 -1.91 -0.75
CA SER A 310 -15.25 -1.64 -0.86
C SER A 310 -15.00 -0.70 -2.04
N PRO A 311 -14.13 0.31 -1.89
CA PRO A 311 -13.72 1.14 -3.02
C PRO A 311 -12.79 0.41 -3.99
N PHE A 312 -12.47 -0.86 -3.69
CA PHE A 312 -11.61 -1.71 -4.49
C PHE A 312 -12.35 -2.95 -4.95
N ALA A 313 -12.03 -3.41 -6.14
CA ALA A 313 -12.39 -4.69 -6.70
C ALA A 313 -11.14 -5.47 -7.10
N VAL A 314 -11.20 -6.79 -7.03
CA VAL A 314 -10.05 -7.66 -7.21
C VAL A 314 -10.31 -8.70 -8.29
N TYR A 315 -9.36 -8.84 -9.21
CA TYR A 315 -9.30 -9.93 -10.16
C TYR A 315 -8.47 -11.06 -9.59
N LEU A 316 -9.10 -12.18 -9.32
CA LEU A 316 -8.48 -13.35 -8.69
C LEU A 316 -7.97 -14.33 -9.77
N PRO A 317 -6.92 -15.11 -9.49
CA PRO A 317 -6.54 -16.21 -10.37
C PRO A 317 -7.66 -17.25 -10.47
N ALA A 318 -7.69 -17.98 -11.58
CA ALA A 318 -8.52 -19.16 -11.70
C ALA A 318 -8.08 -20.15 -10.64
N THR A 319 -9.01 -20.56 -9.77
CA THR A 319 -8.73 -21.66 -8.85
C THR A 319 -8.55 -22.92 -9.70
N SER A 320 -7.38 -23.53 -9.64
CA SER A 320 -7.23 -24.93 -10.06
C SER A 320 -8.10 -25.76 -9.14
N ASP A 321 -9.16 -26.34 -9.69
CA ASP A 321 -9.96 -27.36 -9.01
C ASP A 321 -9.09 -28.57 -8.61
#